data_70eca4bc2c8a2fa45e79146635f718bb
#
_entry.id   70eca4bc2c8a2fa45e79146635f718bb
#
_cell.length_a   1.000
_cell.length_b   1.000
_cell.length_c   1.000
_cell.angle_alpha   90.00
_cell.angle_beta   90.00
_cell.angle_gamma   90.00
#
_symmetry.space_group_name_H-M   'P 1'
#
loop_
_entity.id
_entity.type
_entity.pdbx_description
1 polymer ?
#
loop_
_entity_poly.entity_id
_entity_poly.type
_entity_poly.pdbx_seq_one_letter_code
_entity_poly.pdbx_strand_id
1 'polypeptide(L)'
;LDKLLTDNTTRALLLGDTSIGADVGGWLSAHLPVPAVSHCRSVAVTNGQLRFVSQICGGKIMAEGDLPGPTTLVTMVPGGFKLEQGRGQHSPAVVPVEVPMLEGLRVTLKQYIEPEAGDVDIAKEPVLVSVGRGLQNQDNLGLAQALADALGAVVCGSRPVVDQGWLPSTRLVGRSGKRVKPKVYLALGISGAPEHVEAIIDSEVIIAVNTSPTAPIFSVARYGAVVDMLELLPVLTTQVQQAKGG
;
A
#
# COMPACT_ATOMS: atom_id res chain seq x y z
N LEU A 1 -23.80 8.36 -1.83
CA LEU A 1 -23.32 7.93 -3.15
C LEU A 1 -24.46 7.34 -3.99
N ASP A 2 -25.27 6.44 -3.44
CA ASP A 2 -26.44 5.87 -4.12
C ASP A 2 -27.31 6.95 -4.78
N LYS A 3 -27.77 7.92 -4.02
CA LYS A 3 -28.55 9.06 -4.53
C LYS A 3 -27.82 9.82 -5.65
N LEU A 4 -26.52 10.08 -5.48
CA LEU A 4 -25.74 10.78 -6.50
C LEU A 4 -25.65 10.00 -7.81
N LEU A 5 -25.52 8.68 -7.74
CA LEU A 5 -25.47 7.81 -8.93
C LEU A 5 -26.83 7.65 -9.60
N THR A 6 -27.91 7.69 -8.81
CA THR A 6 -29.30 7.58 -9.31
C THR A 6 -29.74 8.90 -9.96
N ASP A 7 -29.39 10.03 -9.35
CA ASP A 7 -29.86 11.37 -9.81
C ASP A 7 -28.99 11.90 -10.98
N ASN A 8 -27.84 11.30 -11.27
CA ASN A 8 -26.92 11.77 -12.31
C ASN A 8 -26.53 10.66 -13.29
N THR A 9 -26.42 11.01 -14.57
CA THR A 9 -25.86 10.12 -15.58
C THR A 9 -24.35 9.98 -15.36
N THR A 10 -23.97 8.95 -14.63
CA THR A 10 -22.57 8.69 -14.26
C THR A 10 -22.01 7.54 -15.09
N ARG A 11 -20.95 7.77 -15.89
CA ARG A 11 -20.30 6.72 -16.68
C ARG A 11 -19.38 5.86 -15.85
N ALA A 12 -18.68 6.44 -14.87
CA ALA A 12 -17.80 5.72 -13.96
C ALA A 12 -17.75 6.42 -12.60
N LEU A 13 -17.80 5.63 -11.52
CA LEU A 13 -17.48 6.08 -10.16
C LEU A 13 -16.10 5.54 -9.79
N LEU A 14 -15.14 6.44 -9.58
CA LEU A 14 -13.77 6.08 -9.18
C LEU A 14 -13.64 6.21 -7.66
N LEU A 15 -13.28 5.12 -7.00
CA LEU A 15 -13.02 5.06 -5.56
C LEU A 15 -11.54 4.72 -5.33
N GLY A 16 -10.91 5.30 -4.33
CA GLY A 16 -9.57 4.84 -3.92
C GLY A 16 -9.62 3.38 -3.44
N ASP A 17 -8.69 2.54 -3.88
CA ASP A 17 -8.57 1.14 -3.43
C ASP A 17 -7.96 1.06 -2.01
N THR A 18 -8.68 1.68 -1.08
CA THR A 18 -8.47 1.63 0.36
C THR A 18 -9.42 0.63 0.99
N SER A 19 -9.26 0.29 2.26
CA SER A 19 -10.22 -0.58 2.96
C SER A 19 -11.66 -0.05 2.87
N ILE A 20 -11.83 1.27 3.07
CA ILE A 20 -13.15 1.92 2.94
C ILE A 20 -13.66 1.89 1.50
N GLY A 21 -12.81 2.23 0.54
CA GLY A 21 -13.20 2.29 -0.87
C GLY A 21 -13.56 0.92 -1.44
N ALA A 22 -12.87 -0.14 -1.03
CA ALA A 22 -13.20 -1.51 -1.42
C ALA A 22 -14.55 -1.97 -0.84
N ASP A 23 -14.79 -1.71 0.46
CA ASP A 23 -16.06 -2.05 1.13
C ASP A 23 -17.24 -1.29 0.52
N VAL A 24 -17.08 0.03 0.35
CA VAL A 24 -18.12 0.88 -0.27
C VAL A 24 -18.39 0.47 -1.71
N GLY A 25 -17.33 0.21 -2.49
CA GLY A 25 -17.47 -0.23 -3.90
C GLY A 25 -18.17 -1.57 -4.03
N GLY A 26 -17.80 -2.55 -3.19
CA GLY A 26 -18.44 -3.87 -3.16
C GLY A 26 -19.92 -3.79 -2.78
N TRP A 27 -20.24 -3.02 -1.74
CA TRP A 27 -21.63 -2.82 -1.31
C TRP A 27 -22.48 -2.11 -2.37
N LEU A 28 -21.96 -1.02 -2.94
CA LEU A 28 -22.67 -0.28 -4.00
C LEU A 28 -22.91 -1.13 -5.24
N SER A 29 -21.93 -1.93 -5.66
CA SER A 29 -22.07 -2.82 -6.82
C SER A 29 -23.19 -3.83 -6.64
N ALA A 30 -23.34 -4.38 -5.44
CA ALA A 30 -24.42 -5.31 -5.13
C ALA A 30 -25.78 -4.61 -4.99
N HIS A 31 -25.80 -3.40 -4.40
CA HIS A 31 -27.02 -2.65 -4.14
C HIS A 31 -27.62 -2.04 -5.41
N LEU A 32 -26.78 -1.49 -6.28
CA LEU A 32 -27.20 -0.83 -7.54
C LEU A 32 -27.15 -1.72 -8.78
N PRO A 33 -27.00 -3.03 -8.69
CA PRO A 33 -26.59 -4.03 -9.67
C PRO A 33 -25.75 -3.46 -10.84
N VAL A 34 -24.74 -2.70 -10.52
CA VAL A 34 -23.78 -2.16 -11.51
C VAL A 34 -22.46 -2.94 -11.49
N PRO A 35 -21.80 -3.13 -12.65
CA PRO A 35 -20.52 -3.81 -12.70
C PRO A 35 -19.45 -3.06 -11.91
N ALA A 36 -18.51 -3.83 -11.33
CA ALA A 36 -17.37 -3.28 -10.61
C ALA A 36 -16.06 -3.84 -11.16
N VAL A 37 -15.06 -2.97 -11.31
CA VAL A 37 -13.67 -3.32 -11.61
C VAL A 37 -12.81 -2.93 -10.41
N SER A 38 -12.24 -3.92 -9.74
CA SER A 38 -11.40 -3.69 -8.55
C SER A 38 -9.91 -3.68 -8.89
N HIS A 39 -9.10 -3.10 -7.99
CA HIS A 39 -7.64 -3.02 -8.10
C HIS A 39 -7.14 -2.46 -9.43
N CYS A 40 -7.83 -1.42 -9.92
CA CYS A 40 -7.51 -0.80 -11.19
C CYS A 40 -6.24 0.06 -11.07
N ARG A 41 -5.29 -0.16 -11.97
CA ARG A 41 -4.03 0.60 -12.05
C ARG A 41 -4.16 1.83 -12.94
N SER A 42 -4.96 1.73 -13.98
CA SER A 42 -5.20 2.83 -14.90
C SER A 42 -6.57 2.77 -15.53
N VAL A 43 -7.10 3.95 -15.83
CA VAL A 43 -8.27 4.16 -16.68
C VAL A 43 -7.89 5.19 -17.72
N ALA A 44 -8.17 4.93 -18.98
CA ALA A 44 -7.86 5.82 -20.09
C ALA A 44 -9.02 5.87 -21.09
N VAL A 45 -9.13 6.97 -21.81
CA VAL A 45 -10.05 7.10 -22.95
C VAL A 45 -9.31 6.68 -24.22
N THR A 46 -9.80 5.65 -24.88
CA THR A 46 -9.24 5.18 -26.17
C THR A 46 -10.39 5.03 -27.16
N ASN A 47 -10.31 5.75 -28.27
CA ASN A 47 -11.37 5.76 -29.30
C ASN A 47 -12.77 6.08 -28.75
N GLY A 48 -12.87 6.99 -27.77
CA GLY A 48 -14.14 7.37 -27.13
C GLY A 48 -14.67 6.36 -26.09
N GLN A 49 -13.96 5.26 -25.85
CA GLN A 49 -14.28 4.25 -24.83
C GLN A 49 -13.38 4.37 -23.62
N LEU A 50 -13.94 4.17 -22.42
CA LEU A 50 -13.15 4.06 -21.19
C LEU A 50 -12.59 2.64 -21.10
N ARG A 51 -11.26 2.54 -21.13
CA ARG A 51 -10.54 1.28 -20.94
C ARG A 51 -9.87 1.25 -19.56
N PHE A 52 -9.77 0.07 -19.00
CA PHE A 52 -9.12 -0.15 -17.72
C PHE A 52 -7.95 -1.15 -17.84
N VAL A 53 -7.01 -1.02 -16.92
CA VAL A 53 -6.00 -2.05 -16.60
C VAL A 53 -6.11 -2.33 -15.12
N SER A 54 -6.44 -3.56 -14.76
CA SER A 54 -6.61 -4.01 -13.37
C SER A 54 -5.61 -5.11 -13.03
N GLN A 55 -5.08 -5.07 -11.83
CA GLN A 55 -4.23 -6.15 -11.31
C GLN A 55 -5.07 -7.19 -10.57
N ILE A 56 -4.81 -8.46 -10.86
CA ILE A 56 -5.44 -9.61 -10.19
C ILE A 56 -4.38 -10.56 -9.66
N CYS A 57 -4.77 -11.49 -8.79
CA CYS A 57 -3.85 -12.45 -8.17
C CYS A 57 -2.63 -11.79 -7.50
N GLY A 58 -2.84 -10.68 -6.75
CA GLY A 58 -1.76 -9.96 -6.08
C GLY A 58 -0.78 -9.28 -7.06
N GLY A 59 -1.27 -8.82 -8.22
CA GLY A 59 -0.47 -8.13 -9.23
C GLY A 59 0.31 -9.06 -10.18
N LYS A 60 0.11 -10.37 -10.08
CA LYS A 60 0.78 -11.34 -10.99
C LYS A 60 0.18 -11.37 -12.39
N ILE A 61 -1.08 -10.97 -12.52
CA ILE A 61 -1.80 -10.94 -13.79
C ILE A 61 -2.41 -9.55 -13.95
N MET A 62 -2.32 -9.01 -15.16
CA MET A 62 -3.01 -7.80 -15.56
C MET A 62 -4.19 -8.16 -16.45
N ALA A 63 -5.38 -7.68 -16.07
CA ALA A 63 -6.58 -7.75 -16.89
C ALA A 63 -6.85 -6.39 -17.50
N GLU A 64 -7.12 -6.33 -18.79
CA GLU A 64 -7.51 -5.13 -19.48
C GLU A 64 -8.78 -5.32 -20.30
N GLY A 65 -9.52 -4.25 -20.48
CA GLY A 65 -10.77 -4.26 -21.22
C GLY A 65 -11.45 -2.90 -21.24
N ASP A 66 -12.61 -2.87 -21.86
CA ASP A 66 -13.46 -1.69 -21.84
C ASP A 66 -14.35 -1.71 -20.60
N LEU A 67 -14.55 -0.54 -19.98
CA LEU A 67 -15.46 -0.44 -18.86
C LEU A 67 -16.90 -0.73 -19.35
N PRO A 68 -17.62 -1.69 -18.73
CA PRO A 68 -18.99 -1.97 -19.10
C PRO A 68 -19.89 -0.73 -18.97
N GLY A 69 -20.89 -0.59 -19.82
CA GLY A 69 -21.86 0.50 -19.73
C GLY A 69 -23.12 0.11 -18.98
N PRO A 70 -24.01 1.05 -18.64
CA PRO A 70 -23.83 2.50 -18.73
C PRO A 70 -22.97 3.08 -17.61
N THR A 71 -22.98 2.49 -16.40
CA THR A 71 -22.22 2.92 -15.22
C THR A 71 -21.33 1.78 -14.72
N THR A 72 -20.09 2.07 -14.37
CA THR A 72 -19.17 1.10 -13.75
C THR A 72 -18.56 1.70 -12.49
N LEU A 73 -18.46 0.90 -11.42
CA LEU A 73 -17.69 1.21 -10.23
C LEU A 73 -16.25 0.75 -10.44
N VAL A 74 -15.29 1.58 -10.08
CA VAL A 74 -13.87 1.27 -10.25
C VAL A 74 -13.12 1.60 -8.96
N THR A 75 -12.42 0.63 -8.37
CA THR A 75 -11.48 0.94 -7.29
C THR A 75 -10.08 1.11 -7.86
N MET A 76 -9.49 2.29 -7.59
CA MET A 76 -8.20 2.71 -8.14
C MET A 76 -7.07 2.47 -7.13
N VAL A 77 -6.08 1.70 -7.53
CA VAL A 77 -4.86 1.49 -6.71
C VAL A 77 -4.12 2.81 -6.53
N PRO A 78 -3.80 3.22 -5.28
CA PRO A 78 -3.04 4.43 -5.03
C PRO A 78 -1.70 4.44 -5.76
N GLY A 79 -1.29 5.60 -6.27
CA GLY A 79 0.00 5.80 -6.95
C GLY A 79 0.01 5.48 -8.45
N GLY A 80 -1.10 5.01 -9.03
CA GLY A 80 -1.21 4.75 -10.48
C GLY A 80 -1.12 6.02 -11.35
N PHE A 81 -1.48 7.18 -10.80
CA PHE A 81 -1.41 8.47 -11.47
C PHE A 81 -0.55 9.46 -10.69
N LYS A 82 0.24 10.26 -11.41
CA LYS A 82 1.00 11.35 -10.79
C LYS A 82 0.07 12.53 -10.54
N LEU A 83 0.20 13.15 -9.37
CA LEU A 83 -0.64 14.29 -8.96
C LEU A 83 -0.57 15.45 -9.96
N GLU A 84 0.62 15.68 -10.54
CA GLU A 84 0.87 16.75 -11.50
C GLU A 84 0.09 16.59 -12.79
N GLN A 85 -0.23 15.37 -13.20
CA GLN A 85 -1.01 15.07 -14.39
C GLN A 85 -2.48 15.47 -14.28
N GLY A 86 -2.99 15.55 -13.03
CA GLY A 86 -4.37 15.95 -12.74
C GLY A 86 -4.57 17.46 -12.53
N ARG A 87 -3.51 18.28 -12.56
CA ARG A 87 -3.62 19.72 -12.37
C ARG A 87 -4.20 20.37 -13.60
N GLY A 88 -5.42 20.90 -13.49
CA GLY A 88 -6.07 21.73 -14.49
C GLY A 88 -5.77 23.23 -14.27
N GLN A 89 -6.13 24.06 -15.27
CA GLN A 89 -6.03 25.52 -15.17
C GLN A 89 -7.15 26.15 -14.34
N HIS A 90 -8.24 25.42 -14.08
CA HIS A 90 -9.40 25.90 -13.37
C HIS A 90 -9.68 25.03 -12.15
N SER A 91 -10.00 25.66 -11.03
CA SER A 91 -10.49 24.95 -9.85
C SER A 91 -11.90 24.41 -10.14
N PRO A 92 -12.18 23.12 -9.86
CA PRO A 92 -13.52 22.58 -10.02
C PRO A 92 -14.50 23.27 -9.06
N ALA A 93 -15.78 23.34 -9.45
CA ALA A 93 -16.82 23.81 -8.57
C ALA A 93 -17.04 22.83 -7.41
N VAL A 94 -17.09 23.33 -6.20
CA VAL A 94 -17.44 22.53 -5.01
C VAL A 94 -18.95 22.63 -4.80
N VAL A 95 -19.64 21.50 -4.91
CA VAL A 95 -21.08 21.39 -4.72
C VAL A 95 -21.34 20.73 -3.37
N PRO A 96 -21.98 21.41 -2.40
CA PRO A 96 -22.40 20.79 -1.14
C PRO A 96 -23.45 19.71 -1.40
N VAL A 97 -23.31 18.57 -0.75
CA VAL A 97 -24.29 17.48 -0.82
C VAL A 97 -24.84 17.26 0.58
N GLU A 98 -26.15 17.33 0.70
CA GLU A 98 -26.84 16.99 1.95
C GLU A 98 -26.71 15.49 2.21
N VAL A 99 -26.19 15.15 3.38
CA VAL A 99 -26.07 13.77 3.83
C VAL A 99 -27.32 13.46 4.70
N PRO A 100 -28.10 12.41 4.39
CA PRO A 100 -29.21 12.02 5.24
C PRO A 100 -28.74 11.68 6.65
N MET A 101 -29.55 12.01 7.65
CA MET A 101 -29.29 11.60 9.03
C MET A 101 -29.20 10.06 9.09
N LEU A 102 -28.10 9.56 9.63
CA LEU A 102 -27.89 8.13 9.82
C LEU A 102 -28.48 7.72 11.17
N GLU A 103 -29.72 7.23 11.14
CA GLU A 103 -30.40 6.70 12.33
C GLU A 103 -30.21 5.18 12.42
N GLY A 104 -30.19 4.64 13.63
CA GLY A 104 -30.17 3.19 13.87
C GLY A 104 -28.87 2.48 13.48
N LEU A 105 -27.75 3.19 13.45
CA LEU A 105 -26.45 2.55 13.19
C LEU A 105 -26.12 1.51 14.25
N ARG A 106 -25.74 0.30 13.79
CA ARG A 106 -25.31 -0.80 14.68
C ARG A 106 -23.91 -0.58 15.25
N VAL A 107 -23.15 0.33 14.65
CA VAL A 107 -21.76 0.65 15.03
C VAL A 107 -21.66 2.15 15.18
N THR A 108 -21.04 2.59 16.28
CA THR A 108 -20.74 4.00 16.54
C THR A 108 -19.23 4.17 16.69
N LEU A 109 -18.69 5.22 16.09
CA LEU A 109 -17.30 5.62 16.32
C LEU A 109 -17.16 6.10 17.76
N LYS A 110 -16.29 5.44 18.55
CA LYS A 110 -16.00 5.87 19.92
C LYS A 110 -14.99 7.01 19.97
N GLN A 111 -13.89 6.84 19.26
CA GLN A 111 -12.81 7.85 19.21
C GLN A 111 -11.89 7.57 18.02
N TYR A 112 -11.20 8.60 17.57
CA TYR A 112 -10.02 8.47 16.74
C TYR A 112 -8.80 8.22 17.64
N ILE A 113 -8.02 7.18 17.34
CA ILE A 113 -6.70 6.97 17.95
C ILE A 113 -5.70 7.56 16.96
N GLU A 114 -5.28 8.79 17.24
CA GLU A 114 -4.24 9.42 16.43
C GLU A 114 -2.88 8.79 16.75
N PRO A 115 -1.99 8.65 15.76
CA PRO A 115 -0.59 8.30 16.02
C PRO A 115 0.02 9.30 17.00
N GLU A 116 0.93 8.84 17.85
CA GLU A 116 1.68 9.78 18.71
C GLU A 116 2.32 10.87 17.85
N ALA A 117 2.17 12.13 18.28
CA ALA A 117 2.70 13.27 17.56
C ALA A 117 4.22 13.11 17.44
N GLY A 118 4.72 12.94 16.20
CA GLY A 118 6.14 12.79 15.92
C GLY A 118 6.53 11.47 15.23
N ASP A 119 5.60 10.54 15.00
CA ASP A 119 5.95 9.35 14.22
C ASP A 119 6.10 9.69 12.71
N VAL A 120 7.08 9.05 12.09
CA VAL A 120 7.47 9.31 10.70
C VAL A 120 6.45 8.71 9.72
N ASP A 121 6.10 9.44 8.68
CA ASP A 121 5.27 8.91 7.59
C ASP A 121 6.11 8.06 6.63
N ILE A 122 6.16 6.75 6.88
CA ILE A 122 6.96 5.80 6.10
C ILE A 122 6.64 5.81 4.59
N ALA A 123 5.49 6.34 4.17
CA ALA A 123 5.15 6.42 2.74
C ALA A 123 5.95 7.51 2.00
N LYS A 124 6.58 8.44 2.73
CA LYS A 124 7.39 9.54 2.17
C LYS A 124 8.89 9.27 2.25
N GLU A 125 9.29 8.22 2.96
CA GLU A 125 10.69 7.93 3.20
C GLU A 125 11.39 7.31 1.99
N PRO A 126 12.59 7.78 1.63
CA PRO A 126 13.30 7.27 0.47
C PRO A 126 13.96 5.91 0.70
N VAL A 127 14.26 5.56 1.93
CA VAL A 127 14.88 4.28 2.30
C VAL A 127 14.15 3.68 3.49
N LEU A 128 13.72 2.43 3.36
CA LEU A 128 13.02 1.71 4.40
C LEU A 128 13.74 0.42 4.77
N VAL A 129 13.91 0.19 6.08
CA VAL A 129 14.38 -1.08 6.65
C VAL A 129 13.17 -1.79 7.23
N SER A 130 12.66 -2.79 6.52
CA SER A 130 11.43 -3.49 6.90
C SER A 130 11.74 -4.86 7.49
N VAL A 131 11.20 -5.10 8.69
CA VAL A 131 11.40 -6.34 9.41
C VAL A 131 10.17 -7.24 9.38
N GLY A 132 10.41 -8.55 9.26
CA GLY A 132 9.40 -9.59 9.33
C GLY A 132 9.56 -10.50 10.54
N ARG A 133 8.88 -11.66 10.52
CA ARG A 133 8.97 -12.67 11.59
C ARG A 133 10.39 -13.21 11.82
N GLY A 134 11.29 -13.07 10.84
CA GLY A 134 12.71 -13.41 11.00
C GLY A 134 13.42 -12.58 12.05
N LEU A 135 12.81 -11.48 12.54
CA LEU A 135 13.28 -10.74 13.72
C LEU A 135 13.25 -11.55 15.00
N GLN A 136 12.38 -12.58 15.07
CA GLN A 136 12.20 -13.55 16.14
C GLN A 136 11.62 -12.98 17.44
N ASN A 137 12.14 -11.87 17.96
CA ASN A 137 11.61 -11.19 19.15
C ASN A 137 11.85 -9.66 19.08
N GLN A 138 11.21 -8.93 20.00
CA GLN A 138 11.29 -7.48 20.07
C GLN A 138 12.70 -6.97 20.42
N ASP A 139 13.48 -7.71 21.20
CA ASP A 139 14.80 -7.26 21.65
C ASP A 139 15.77 -7.10 20.49
N ASN A 140 15.55 -7.84 19.40
CA ASN A 140 16.35 -7.75 18.17
C ASN A 140 16.04 -6.52 17.31
N LEU A 141 14.99 -5.75 17.67
CA LEU A 141 14.60 -4.54 16.91
C LEU A 141 15.74 -3.51 16.87
N GLY A 142 16.54 -3.46 17.95
CA GLY A 142 17.72 -2.58 18.02
C GLY A 142 18.74 -2.83 16.92
N LEU A 143 18.88 -4.05 16.42
CA LEU A 143 19.78 -4.38 15.29
C LEU A 143 19.28 -3.74 13.98
N ALA A 144 17.97 -3.81 13.74
CA ALA A 144 17.37 -3.19 12.56
C ALA A 144 17.40 -1.65 12.66
N GLN A 145 17.23 -1.09 13.86
CA GLN A 145 17.34 0.34 14.08
C GLN A 145 18.77 0.84 13.85
N ALA A 146 19.79 0.12 14.33
CA ALA A 146 21.18 0.49 14.09
C ALA A 146 21.54 0.51 12.59
N LEU A 147 21.03 -0.44 11.81
CA LEU A 147 21.19 -0.41 10.35
C LEU A 147 20.44 0.76 9.71
N ALA A 148 19.22 1.02 10.16
CA ALA A 148 18.42 2.14 9.66
C ALA A 148 19.12 3.48 9.92
N ASP A 149 19.66 3.69 11.13
CA ASP A 149 20.40 4.89 11.49
C ASP A 149 21.67 5.05 10.63
N ALA A 150 22.42 3.96 10.43
CA ALA A 150 23.59 3.97 9.55
C ALA A 150 23.23 4.32 8.10
N LEU A 151 22.06 3.90 7.60
CA LEU A 151 21.58 4.20 6.25
C LEU A 151 20.94 5.59 6.14
N GLY A 152 20.51 6.21 7.23
CA GLY A 152 19.59 7.36 7.23
C GLY A 152 18.19 6.93 6.78
N ALA A 153 17.76 5.76 7.22
CA ALA A 153 16.51 5.10 6.85
C ALA A 153 15.56 5.02 8.04
N VAL A 154 14.35 4.57 7.77
CA VAL A 154 13.31 4.38 8.78
C VAL A 154 12.93 2.91 8.88
N VAL A 155 12.79 2.41 10.13
CA VAL A 155 12.34 1.05 10.39
C VAL A 155 10.82 0.98 10.22
N CYS A 156 10.36 -0.03 9.49
CA CYS A 156 8.96 -0.41 9.36
C CYS A 156 8.84 -1.93 9.44
N GLY A 157 7.63 -2.47 9.34
CA GLY A 157 7.48 -3.91 9.50
C GLY A 157 6.28 -4.50 8.77
N SER A 158 6.32 -5.81 8.62
CA SER A 158 5.20 -6.60 8.13
C SER A 158 4.17 -6.83 9.25
N ARG A 159 2.95 -7.22 8.88
CA ARG A 159 1.84 -7.42 9.80
C ARG A 159 2.17 -8.25 11.05
N PRO A 160 2.86 -9.41 10.95
CA PRO A 160 3.19 -10.20 12.13
C PRO A 160 3.98 -9.46 13.22
N VAL A 161 4.82 -8.50 12.83
CA VAL A 161 5.64 -7.69 13.77
C VAL A 161 4.78 -6.65 14.48
N VAL A 162 3.85 -6.05 13.75
CA VAL A 162 2.92 -5.07 14.30
C VAL A 162 1.84 -5.72 15.16
N ASP A 163 1.31 -6.88 14.74
CA ASP A 163 0.32 -7.63 15.52
C ASP A 163 0.88 -8.11 16.87
N GLN A 164 2.20 -8.31 16.97
CA GLN A 164 2.89 -8.62 18.24
C GLN A 164 3.21 -7.38 19.08
N GLY A 165 2.88 -6.17 18.58
CA GLY A 165 3.12 -4.92 19.27
C GLY A 165 4.59 -4.45 19.28
N TRP A 166 5.46 -5.07 18.46
CA TRP A 166 6.88 -4.67 18.38
C TRP A 166 7.09 -3.35 17.65
N LEU A 167 6.19 -3.03 16.72
CA LEU A 167 6.13 -1.74 16.03
C LEU A 167 4.69 -1.20 16.05
N PRO A 168 4.52 0.13 16.07
CA PRO A 168 3.20 0.74 16.01
C PRO A 168 2.54 0.50 14.65
N SER A 169 1.22 0.58 14.59
CA SER A 169 0.43 0.39 13.37
C SER A 169 0.76 1.39 12.26
N THR A 170 1.29 2.56 12.60
CA THR A 170 1.77 3.59 11.68
C THR A 170 2.97 3.12 10.84
N ARG A 171 3.70 2.10 11.32
CA ARG A 171 4.85 1.47 10.67
C ARG A 171 4.51 0.20 9.88
N LEU A 172 3.23 -0.17 9.82
CA LEU A 172 2.77 -1.34 9.08
C LEU A 172 2.87 -1.11 7.57
N VAL A 173 3.61 -2.00 6.88
CA VAL A 173 3.65 -2.10 5.42
C VAL A 173 2.86 -3.34 4.98
N GLY A 174 1.92 -3.15 4.07
CA GLY A 174 1.07 -4.22 3.57
C GLY A 174 -0.29 -3.70 3.12
N ARG A 175 -1.12 -4.58 2.60
CA ARG A 175 -2.48 -4.25 2.12
C ARG A 175 -3.36 -3.60 3.21
N SER A 176 -3.23 -4.03 4.46
CA SER A 176 -3.93 -3.47 5.63
C SER A 176 -3.19 -2.33 6.33
N GLY A 177 -2.04 -1.92 5.81
CA GLY A 177 -1.22 -0.83 6.29
C GLY A 177 -0.95 0.19 5.21
N LYS A 178 0.30 0.67 5.15
CA LYS A 178 0.72 1.63 4.14
C LYS A 178 1.29 0.93 2.91
N ARG A 179 0.95 1.43 1.72
CA ARG A 179 1.68 1.18 0.48
C ARG A 179 2.84 2.16 0.40
N VAL A 180 4.01 1.65 0.07
CA VAL A 180 5.24 2.45 0.03
C VAL A 180 5.94 2.27 -1.32
N LYS A 181 6.67 3.30 -1.75
CA LYS A 181 7.47 3.31 -2.98
C LYS A 181 8.82 4.00 -2.75
N PRO A 182 9.63 3.50 -1.82
CA PRO A 182 10.94 4.07 -1.56
C PRO A 182 11.89 3.82 -2.73
N LYS A 183 13.02 4.53 -2.75
CA LYS A 183 14.15 4.22 -3.62
C LYS A 183 14.77 2.88 -3.26
N VAL A 184 14.87 2.57 -1.96
CA VAL A 184 15.38 1.29 -1.48
C VAL A 184 14.47 0.73 -0.39
N TYR A 185 14.03 -0.49 -0.57
CA TYR A 185 13.28 -1.27 0.40
C TYR A 185 14.08 -2.51 0.81
N LEU A 186 14.55 -2.54 2.06
CA LEU A 186 15.22 -3.72 2.63
C LEU A 186 14.17 -4.60 3.32
N ALA A 187 13.93 -5.79 2.79
CA ALA A 187 13.02 -6.78 3.34
C ALA A 187 13.79 -7.82 4.16
N LEU A 188 13.81 -7.67 5.47
CA LEU A 188 14.60 -8.47 6.39
C LEU A 188 13.71 -9.50 7.12
N GLY A 189 13.91 -10.79 6.83
CA GLY A 189 13.12 -11.86 7.43
C GLY A 189 11.63 -11.83 7.06
N ILE A 190 11.30 -11.26 5.90
CA ILE A 190 9.95 -11.17 5.34
C ILE A 190 9.77 -12.28 4.31
N SER A 191 8.66 -13.02 4.40
CA SER A 191 8.39 -14.14 3.49
C SER A 191 7.95 -13.72 2.09
N GLY A 192 7.32 -12.56 1.95
CA GLY A 192 6.78 -12.10 0.68
C GLY A 192 5.37 -12.61 0.40
N ALA A 193 4.51 -12.62 1.40
CA ALA A 193 3.08 -12.84 1.21
C ALA A 193 2.51 -11.82 0.21
N PRO A 194 1.52 -12.20 -0.63
CA PRO A 194 0.97 -11.32 -1.67
C PRO A 194 0.54 -9.95 -1.18
N GLU A 195 -0.06 -9.89 0.02
CA GLU A 195 -0.54 -8.64 0.64
C GLU A 195 0.61 -7.70 1.02
N HIS A 196 1.79 -8.24 1.31
CA HIS A 196 2.98 -7.45 1.58
C HIS A 196 3.65 -7.00 0.28
N VAL A 197 3.83 -7.94 -0.66
CA VAL A 197 4.45 -7.67 -1.97
C VAL A 197 3.70 -6.60 -2.73
N GLU A 198 2.37 -6.65 -2.74
CA GLU A 198 1.51 -5.65 -3.38
C GLU A 198 1.76 -4.23 -2.86
N ALA A 199 2.14 -4.08 -1.60
CA ALA A 199 2.38 -2.78 -0.99
C ALA A 199 3.78 -2.20 -1.25
N ILE A 200 4.72 -3.00 -1.76
CA ILE A 200 6.12 -2.61 -1.98
C ILE A 200 6.58 -2.73 -3.43
N ILE A 201 5.76 -3.30 -4.31
CA ILE A 201 6.15 -3.65 -5.69
C ILE A 201 6.59 -2.43 -6.52
N ASP A 202 6.13 -1.24 -6.16
CA ASP A 202 6.48 0.01 -6.82
C ASP A 202 7.79 0.65 -6.26
N SER A 203 8.52 -0.03 -5.35
CA SER A 203 9.85 0.39 -4.90
C SER A 203 10.86 0.32 -6.04
N GLU A 204 11.80 1.28 -6.13
CA GLU A 204 12.80 1.27 -7.21
C GLU A 204 13.77 0.08 -7.08
N VAL A 205 14.18 -0.24 -5.84
CA VAL A 205 15.05 -1.38 -5.52
C VAL A 205 14.51 -2.10 -4.29
N ILE A 206 14.25 -3.39 -4.43
CA ILE A 206 13.93 -4.29 -3.31
C ILE A 206 15.15 -5.18 -3.06
N ILE A 207 15.60 -5.20 -1.82
CA ILE A 207 16.69 -6.09 -1.34
C ILE A 207 16.08 -7.02 -0.30
N ALA A 208 16.20 -8.33 -0.49
CA ALA A 208 15.60 -9.31 0.40
C ALA A 208 16.62 -10.17 1.12
N VAL A 209 16.38 -10.38 2.42
CA VAL A 209 17.16 -11.31 3.26
C VAL A 209 16.17 -12.28 3.90
N ASN A 210 16.39 -13.58 3.67
CA ASN A 210 15.56 -14.63 4.23
C ASN A 210 16.36 -15.93 4.34
N THR A 211 16.11 -16.73 5.35
CA THR A 211 16.74 -18.04 5.53
C THR A 211 16.24 -19.09 4.55
N SER A 212 15.00 -18.93 4.04
CA SER A 212 14.43 -19.85 3.05
C SER A 212 14.79 -19.41 1.63
N PRO A 213 15.52 -20.22 0.85
CA PRO A 213 15.86 -19.88 -0.55
C PRO A 213 14.63 -19.82 -1.47
N THR A 214 13.50 -20.41 -1.04
CA THR A 214 12.23 -20.44 -1.79
C THR A 214 11.24 -19.36 -1.31
N ALA A 215 11.67 -18.44 -0.45
CA ALA A 215 10.78 -17.39 0.04
C ALA A 215 10.26 -16.53 -1.13
N PRO A 216 8.92 -16.34 -1.25
CA PRO A 216 8.32 -15.59 -2.36
C PRO A 216 8.85 -14.17 -2.53
N ILE A 217 9.41 -13.57 -1.48
CA ILE A 217 10.00 -12.21 -1.54
C ILE A 217 11.12 -12.11 -2.58
N PHE A 218 11.86 -13.21 -2.83
CA PHE A 218 12.94 -13.22 -3.80
C PHE A 218 12.44 -13.07 -5.25
N SER A 219 11.18 -13.40 -5.52
CA SER A 219 10.61 -13.23 -6.87
C SER A 219 10.45 -11.77 -7.29
N VAL A 220 10.47 -10.84 -6.34
CA VAL A 220 10.34 -9.38 -6.58
C VAL A 220 11.58 -8.60 -6.16
N ALA A 221 12.53 -9.25 -5.51
CA ALA A 221 13.77 -8.63 -5.09
C ALA A 221 14.76 -8.50 -6.25
N ARG A 222 15.40 -7.35 -6.36
CA ARG A 222 16.52 -7.15 -7.29
C ARG A 222 17.81 -7.79 -6.78
N TYR A 223 17.99 -7.81 -5.46
CA TYR A 223 19.11 -8.46 -4.78
C TYR A 223 18.58 -9.28 -3.63
N GLY A 224 19.17 -10.43 -3.38
CA GLY A 224 18.78 -11.33 -2.31
C GLY A 224 19.95 -12.00 -1.63
N ALA A 225 19.83 -12.25 -0.32
CA ALA A 225 20.77 -13.06 0.44
C ALA A 225 20.00 -14.14 1.21
N VAL A 226 20.44 -15.40 1.06
CA VAL A 226 19.90 -16.52 1.81
C VAL A 226 20.75 -16.71 3.08
N VAL A 227 20.37 -15.99 4.13
CA VAL A 227 21.10 -15.93 5.41
C VAL A 227 20.16 -15.50 6.53
N ASP A 228 20.52 -15.79 7.78
CA ASP A 228 19.79 -15.23 8.92
C ASP A 228 20.07 -13.72 9.02
N MET A 229 18.99 -12.95 9.08
CA MET A 229 19.09 -11.50 9.21
C MET A 229 19.79 -11.07 10.50
N LEU A 230 19.68 -11.85 11.59
CA LEU A 230 20.30 -11.52 12.87
C LEU A 230 21.83 -11.65 12.82
N GLU A 231 22.35 -12.57 12.02
CA GLU A 231 23.79 -12.70 11.75
C GLU A 231 24.27 -11.60 10.78
N LEU A 232 23.47 -11.25 9.80
CA LEU A 232 23.82 -10.27 8.77
C LEU A 232 23.80 -8.84 9.29
N LEU A 233 22.83 -8.45 10.10
CA LEU A 233 22.58 -7.05 10.48
C LEU A 233 23.81 -6.37 11.12
N PRO A 234 24.53 -6.97 12.10
CA PRO A 234 25.70 -6.33 12.70
C PRO A 234 26.82 -6.09 11.69
N VAL A 235 27.05 -7.07 10.80
CA VAL A 235 28.11 -7.01 9.78
C VAL A 235 27.75 -5.93 8.74
N LEU A 236 26.52 -5.95 8.26
CA LEU A 236 26.04 -4.98 7.27
C LEU A 236 26.08 -3.54 7.82
N THR A 237 25.67 -3.35 9.06
CA THR A 237 25.72 -2.04 9.73
C THR A 237 27.14 -1.49 9.78
N THR A 238 28.10 -2.34 10.17
CA THR A 238 29.53 -1.95 10.21
C THR A 238 30.05 -1.57 8.82
N GLN A 239 29.70 -2.35 7.78
CA GLN A 239 30.13 -2.06 6.40
C GLN A 239 29.52 -0.76 5.87
N VAL A 240 28.25 -0.48 6.17
CA VAL A 240 27.59 0.77 5.79
C VAL A 240 28.26 1.97 6.48
N GLN A 241 28.58 1.86 7.76
CA GLN A 241 29.26 2.91 8.51
C GLN A 241 30.65 3.20 7.95
N GLN A 242 31.41 2.16 7.63
CA GLN A 242 32.74 2.30 7.01
C GLN A 242 32.66 2.97 5.63
N ALA A 243 31.68 2.59 4.82
CA ALA A 243 31.49 3.16 3.48
C ALA A 243 31.06 4.64 3.51
N LYS A 244 30.43 5.11 4.59
CA LYS A 244 30.03 6.52 4.76
C LYS A 244 31.08 7.37 5.47
N GLY A 245 31.99 6.76 6.22
CA GLY A 245 33.02 7.47 6.99
C GLY A 245 34.36 7.66 6.24
N GLY A 246 34.49 7.13 5.03
CA GLY A 246 35.58 7.35 4.10
C GLY A 246 35.16 8.34 3.00
#